data_33bef7ea197ad44232bee94f43104273
#
_entry.id   33bef7ea197ad44232bee94f43104273
#
_cell.length_a   1.000
_cell.length_b   1.000
_cell.length_c   1.000
_cell.angle_alpha   90.00
_cell.angle_beta   90.00
_cell.angle_gamma   90.00
#
_symmetry.space_group_name_H-M   'P 1'
#
loop_
_entity.id
_entity.type
_entity.pdbx_description
1 polymer ?
#
loop_
_entity_poly.entity_id
_entity_poly.type
_entity_poly.pdbx_seq_one_letter_code
_entity_poly.pdbx_strand_id
1 'polypeptide(L)'
;IGATAAYGLAIALDFEVSDTRLAEAIAVLGATRPTAVNLHWALARMDAALRPLLRAARLEAAWAEAEAIRANDATTCDAIGRHGLALIRDLAARRPGPVRLMTHCNAGWLATCGAGTALAPIYAAQAEGIAVEVFVSETRPRNQGLLTAWELRAAGVPHVLIADNAAGLLLMRGEVDMVITGADRIAANGDTANKVGTWLKALAAQAAGAPFYIAAPHSTLDFACADGGAIPIEDRGGAEVCHVRGLTPAGDIAELALAPTDTRAANPAFDVTPAALIRGIITERGIAPAAELARLYPEHVR
;
A
#
# COMPACT_ATOMS: atom_id res chain seq x y z
N ILE A 1 -1.57 8.50 2.24
CA ILE A 1 -2.04 8.74 3.61
C ILE A 1 -1.17 9.80 4.31
N GLY A 2 0.18 9.76 4.16
CA GLY A 2 1.08 10.75 4.73
C GLY A 2 0.84 12.17 4.18
N ALA A 3 0.71 12.33 2.86
CA ALA A 3 0.39 13.63 2.26
C ALA A 3 -0.94 14.19 2.79
N THR A 4 -1.98 13.34 2.93
CA THR A 4 -3.27 13.74 3.52
C THR A 4 -3.09 14.26 4.94
N ALA A 5 -2.26 13.60 5.76
CA ALA A 5 -1.98 14.06 7.12
C ALA A 5 -1.19 15.38 7.14
N ALA A 6 -0.23 15.54 6.23
CA ALA A 6 0.53 16.78 6.11
C ALA A 6 -0.37 17.97 5.76
N TYR A 7 -1.27 17.81 4.78
CA TYR A 7 -2.28 18.84 4.47
C TYR A 7 -3.27 19.05 5.62
N GLY A 8 -3.70 17.98 6.32
CA GLY A 8 -4.56 18.07 7.50
C GLY A 8 -3.91 18.90 8.61
N LEU A 9 -2.60 18.76 8.81
CA LEU A 9 -1.85 19.57 9.77
C LEU A 9 -1.75 21.04 9.32
N ALA A 10 -1.48 21.30 8.04
CA ALA A 10 -1.47 22.66 7.49
C ALA A 10 -2.83 23.35 7.67
N ILE A 11 -3.94 22.66 7.37
CA ILE A 11 -5.31 23.14 7.59
C ILE A 11 -5.56 23.43 9.10
N ALA A 12 -5.07 22.57 10.01
CA ALA A 12 -5.21 22.82 11.44
C ALA A 12 -4.52 24.12 11.89
N LEU A 13 -3.39 24.49 11.27
CA LEU A 13 -2.66 25.71 11.54
C LEU A 13 -3.29 26.96 10.89
N ASP A 14 -4.16 26.83 9.89
CA ASP A 14 -4.97 27.96 9.37
C ASP A 14 -5.89 28.54 10.46
N PHE A 15 -6.34 27.72 11.42
CA PHE A 15 -7.22 28.16 12.49
C PHE A 15 -6.44 28.80 13.63
N GLU A 16 -5.26 28.25 13.97
CA GLU A 16 -4.44 28.73 15.08
C GLU A 16 -2.99 28.27 14.90
N VAL A 17 -2.06 29.23 14.88
CA VAL A 17 -0.61 28.96 14.77
C VAL A 17 0.03 29.00 16.16
N SER A 18 -0.03 27.89 16.92
CA SER A 18 0.61 27.75 18.23
C SER A 18 1.33 26.42 18.37
N ASP A 19 2.19 26.29 19.37
CA ASP A 19 2.86 25.02 19.70
C ASP A 19 1.86 23.99 20.19
N THR A 20 0.84 24.42 20.93
CA THR A 20 -0.25 23.56 21.43
C THR A 20 -1.04 23.01 20.26
N ARG A 21 -1.47 23.85 19.35
CA ARG A 21 -2.23 23.42 18.18
C ARG A 21 -1.45 22.46 17.27
N LEU A 22 -0.17 22.72 17.08
CA LEU A 22 0.72 21.82 16.32
C LEU A 22 0.78 20.43 16.97
N ALA A 23 0.99 20.39 18.30
CA ALA A 23 1.07 19.12 19.04
C ALA A 23 -0.28 18.36 19.02
N GLU A 24 -1.39 19.06 19.24
CA GLU A 24 -2.75 18.48 19.19
C GLU A 24 -3.07 17.88 17.81
N ALA A 25 -2.79 18.63 16.74
CA ALA A 25 -3.03 18.16 15.38
C ALA A 25 -2.21 16.89 15.06
N ILE A 26 -0.94 16.85 15.46
CA ILE A 26 -0.09 15.68 15.30
C ILE A 26 -0.66 14.48 16.07
N ALA A 27 -1.07 14.67 17.32
CA ALA A 27 -1.63 13.61 18.15
C ALA A 27 -2.95 13.05 17.57
N VAL A 28 -3.87 13.94 17.19
CA VAL A 28 -5.18 13.55 16.63
C VAL A 28 -5.00 12.80 15.31
N LEU A 29 -4.22 13.34 14.38
CA LEU A 29 -3.99 12.71 13.08
C LEU A 29 -3.23 11.37 13.23
N GLY A 30 -2.20 11.33 14.10
CA GLY A 30 -1.42 10.11 14.35
C GLY A 30 -2.25 8.96 14.92
N ALA A 31 -3.24 9.23 15.76
CA ALA A 31 -4.11 8.21 16.35
C ALA A 31 -5.07 7.56 15.35
N THR A 32 -5.26 8.13 14.16
CA THR A 32 -6.25 7.63 13.17
C THR A 32 -5.86 6.28 12.55
N ARG A 33 -4.56 5.98 12.39
CA ARG A 33 -4.05 4.80 11.70
C ARG A 33 -2.73 4.29 12.32
N PRO A 34 -2.79 3.52 13.43
CA PRO A 34 -1.59 3.12 14.17
C PRO A 34 -0.63 2.19 13.40
N THR A 35 -1.13 1.34 12.49
CA THR A 35 -0.29 0.42 11.71
C THR A 35 0.45 1.14 10.57
N ALA A 36 -0.15 2.17 9.96
CA ALA A 36 0.36 2.81 8.75
C ALA A 36 1.52 3.77 9.07
N VAL A 37 2.75 3.31 8.90
CA VAL A 37 3.96 4.07 9.28
C VAL A 37 4.15 5.34 8.45
N ASN A 38 3.74 5.35 7.19
CA ASN A 38 3.80 6.53 6.31
C ASN A 38 3.06 7.76 6.89
N LEU A 39 1.97 7.55 7.65
CA LEU A 39 1.27 8.63 8.36
C LEU A 39 2.19 9.29 9.39
N HIS A 40 2.80 8.47 10.25
CA HIS A 40 3.69 8.95 11.32
C HIS A 40 4.96 9.58 10.78
N TRP A 41 5.52 9.01 9.69
CA TRP A 41 6.65 9.58 8.97
C TRP A 41 6.34 11.00 8.48
N ALA A 42 5.19 11.22 7.85
CA ALA A 42 4.82 12.54 7.36
C ALA A 42 4.60 13.55 8.49
N LEU A 43 3.93 13.15 9.58
CA LEU A 43 3.72 14.00 10.74
C LEU A 43 5.04 14.35 11.44
N ALA A 44 5.97 13.41 11.58
CA ALA A 44 7.30 13.67 12.15
C ALA A 44 8.12 14.62 11.25
N ARG A 45 8.03 14.48 9.94
CA ARG A 45 8.66 15.36 8.96
C ARG A 45 8.10 16.79 9.05
N MET A 46 6.76 16.92 9.14
CA MET A 46 6.10 18.21 9.37
C MET A 46 6.52 18.84 10.69
N ASP A 47 6.55 18.08 11.79
CA ASP A 47 6.97 18.58 13.10
C ASP A 47 8.41 19.09 13.07
N ALA A 48 9.34 18.33 12.49
CA ALA A 48 10.75 18.72 12.35
C ALA A 48 10.94 20.00 11.53
N ALA A 49 10.12 20.20 10.50
CA ALA A 49 10.16 21.40 9.67
C ALA A 49 9.57 22.63 10.38
N LEU A 50 8.50 22.47 11.15
CA LEU A 50 7.70 23.59 11.67
C LEU A 50 8.10 24.02 13.09
N ARG A 51 8.49 23.09 13.95
CA ARG A 51 8.79 23.36 15.36
C ARG A 51 9.91 24.41 15.58
N PRO A 52 11.01 24.42 14.79
CA PRO A 52 12.08 25.42 14.94
C PRO A 52 11.68 26.82 14.48
N LEU A 53 10.60 26.97 13.71
CA LEU A 53 10.22 28.23 13.09
C LEU A 53 9.48 29.17 14.07
N LEU A 54 9.64 30.47 13.87
CA LEU A 54 8.80 31.47 14.48
C LEU A 54 7.32 31.26 14.03
N ARG A 55 6.37 31.51 14.91
CA ARG A 55 4.93 31.31 14.64
C ARG A 55 4.47 31.96 13.33
N ALA A 56 4.91 33.18 13.06
CA ALA A 56 4.52 33.92 11.86
C ALA A 56 4.90 33.21 10.52
N ALA A 57 5.94 32.36 10.53
CA ALA A 57 6.40 31.65 9.34
C ALA A 57 5.82 30.23 9.21
N ARG A 58 5.18 29.69 10.27
CA ARG A 58 4.79 28.28 10.31
C ARG A 58 3.69 27.91 9.31
N LEU A 59 2.72 28.81 9.11
CA LEU A 59 1.58 28.50 8.23
C LEU A 59 2.05 28.32 6.78
N GLU A 60 2.82 29.27 6.28
CA GLU A 60 3.38 29.20 4.92
C GLU A 60 4.29 27.97 4.78
N ALA A 61 5.15 27.72 5.76
CA ALA A 61 6.03 26.56 5.78
C ALA A 61 5.26 25.22 5.85
N ALA A 62 4.12 25.19 6.55
CA ALA A 62 3.29 23.98 6.62
C ALA A 62 2.69 23.61 5.25
N TRP A 63 2.17 24.57 4.52
CA TRP A 63 1.66 24.35 3.17
C TRP A 63 2.78 23.96 2.21
N ALA A 64 3.93 24.65 2.27
CA ALA A 64 5.10 24.33 1.44
C ALA A 64 5.62 22.90 1.70
N GLU A 65 5.72 22.50 2.97
CA GLU A 65 6.21 21.16 3.33
C GLU A 65 5.20 20.07 2.96
N ALA A 66 3.88 20.31 3.12
CA ALA A 66 2.85 19.38 2.69
C ALA A 66 2.90 19.15 1.17
N GLU A 67 3.11 20.23 0.38
CA GLU A 67 3.29 20.13 -1.08
C GLU A 67 4.59 19.39 -1.43
N ALA A 68 5.68 19.60 -0.70
CA ALA A 68 6.93 18.88 -0.89
C ALA A 68 6.77 17.37 -0.61
N ILE A 69 6.01 16.99 0.42
CA ILE A 69 5.66 15.60 0.72
C ILE A 69 4.85 15.00 -0.45
N ARG A 70 3.84 15.71 -0.95
CA ARG A 70 3.02 15.27 -2.10
C ARG A 70 3.87 15.06 -3.35
N ALA A 71 4.70 16.03 -3.71
CA ALA A 71 5.55 15.97 -4.89
C ALA A 71 6.61 14.85 -4.79
N ASN A 72 7.18 14.67 -3.60
CA ASN A 72 8.11 13.57 -3.33
C ASN A 72 7.45 12.21 -3.49
N ASP A 73 6.22 12.04 -2.97
CA ASP A 73 5.46 10.78 -3.11
C ASP A 73 5.19 10.45 -4.58
N ALA A 74 4.81 11.42 -5.40
CA ALA A 74 4.63 11.23 -6.84
C ALA A 74 5.91 10.77 -7.53
N THR A 75 7.05 11.46 -7.27
CA THR A 75 8.35 11.09 -7.84
C THR A 75 8.79 9.69 -7.40
N THR A 76 8.51 9.34 -6.13
CA THR A 76 8.78 8.02 -5.56
C THR A 76 7.97 6.93 -6.26
N CYS A 77 6.69 7.17 -6.52
CA CYS A 77 5.84 6.25 -7.29
C CYS A 77 6.39 6.00 -8.71
N ASP A 78 6.83 7.05 -9.40
CA ASP A 78 7.44 6.93 -10.73
C ASP A 78 8.72 6.10 -10.72
N ALA A 79 9.56 6.26 -9.69
CA ALA A 79 10.78 5.49 -9.54
C ALA A 79 10.48 3.99 -9.26
N ILE A 80 9.54 3.70 -8.37
CA ILE A 80 9.06 2.34 -8.11
C ILE A 80 8.51 1.71 -9.40
N GLY A 81 7.74 2.48 -10.17
CA GLY A 81 7.21 2.05 -11.47
C GLY A 81 8.33 1.62 -12.43
N ARG A 82 9.37 2.44 -12.58
CA ARG A 82 10.52 2.13 -13.44
C ARG A 82 11.30 0.88 -12.98
N HIS A 83 11.54 0.73 -11.68
CA HIS A 83 12.26 -0.43 -11.15
C HIS A 83 11.45 -1.72 -11.32
N GLY A 84 10.15 -1.69 -10.98
CA GLY A 84 9.29 -2.86 -11.13
C GLY A 84 9.01 -3.23 -12.58
N LEU A 85 9.01 -2.27 -13.50
CA LEU A 85 8.88 -2.50 -14.94
C LEU A 85 9.98 -3.44 -15.49
N ALA A 86 11.19 -3.37 -14.96
CA ALA A 86 12.27 -4.26 -15.37
C ALA A 86 11.90 -5.74 -15.14
N LEU A 87 11.23 -6.07 -14.04
CA LEU A 87 10.75 -7.42 -13.74
C LEU A 87 9.68 -7.88 -14.74
N ILE A 88 8.77 -6.98 -15.12
CA ILE A 88 7.71 -7.29 -16.10
C ILE A 88 8.31 -7.50 -17.50
N ARG A 89 9.30 -6.70 -17.91
CA ARG A 89 10.05 -6.90 -19.16
C ARG A 89 10.74 -8.25 -19.21
N ASP A 90 11.39 -8.64 -18.11
CA ASP A 90 12.05 -9.93 -18.01
C ASP A 90 11.07 -11.11 -18.14
N LEU A 91 9.88 -10.98 -17.57
CA LEU A 91 8.81 -11.98 -17.71
C LEU A 91 8.28 -12.03 -19.14
N ALA A 92 8.01 -10.88 -19.76
CA ALA A 92 7.53 -10.79 -21.14
C ALA A 92 8.51 -11.39 -22.14
N ALA A 93 9.83 -11.26 -21.92
CA ALA A 93 10.84 -11.83 -22.77
C ALA A 93 10.93 -13.38 -22.71
N ARG A 94 10.37 -14.01 -21.66
CA ARG A 94 10.51 -15.46 -21.43
C ARG A 94 9.37 -16.30 -22.03
N ARG A 95 8.26 -15.68 -22.41
CA ARG A 95 7.09 -16.42 -22.91
C ARG A 95 6.22 -15.55 -23.82
N PRO A 96 5.51 -16.14 -24.79
CA PRO A 96 4.52 -15.43 -25.58
C PRO A 96 3.25 -15.14 -24.76
N GLY A 97 2.51 -14.09 -25.17
CA GLY A 97 1.26 -13.68 -24.56
C GLY A 97 1.43 -12.66 -23.43
N PRO A 98 0.34 -12.25 -22.77
CA PRO A 98 0.40 -11.24 -21.72
C PRO A 98 1.13 -11.77 -20.48
N VAL A 99 1.85 -10.88 -19.78
CA VAL A 99 2.38 -11.15 -18.43
C VAL A 99 1.20 -11.11 -17.47
N ARG A 100 0.97 -12.22 -16.76
CA ARG A 100 -0.15 -12.38 -15.84
C ARG A 100 0.28 -12.06 -14.42
N LEU A 101 -0.20 -10.95 -13.93
CA LEU A 101 0.13 -10.39 -12.63
C LEU A 101 -1.03 -10.60 -11.65
N MET A 102 -0.74 -10.75 -10.37
CA MET A 102 -1.76 -10.76 -9.33
C MET A 102 -1.46 -9.66 -8.32
N THR A 103 -2.50 -8.96 -7.88
CA THR A 103 -2.38 -7.97 -6.82
C THR A 103 -3.48 -8.10 -5.78
N HIS A 104 -3.30 -7.42 -4.64
CA HIS A 104 -4.20 -7.46 -3.49
C HIS A 104 -4.35 -6.07 -2.89
N CYS A 105 -5.55 -5.73 -2.41
CA CYS A 105 -5.91 -4.41 -1.89
C CYS A 105 -5.87 -3.34 -3.00
N ASN A 106 -5.60 -2.10 -2.64
CA ASN A 106 -5.35 -1.02 -3.58
C ASN A 106 -4.03 -0.33 -3.23
N ALA A 107 -3.12 -0.32 -4.18
CA ALA A 107 -1.83 0.35 -4.12
C ALA A 107 -1.53 1.06 -5.45
N GLY A 108 -2.55 1.68 -6.03
CA GLY A 108 -2.52 2.51 -7.22
C GLY A 108 -2.63 4.00 -6.92
N TRP A 109 -3.06 4.78 -7.90
CA TRP A 109 -3.15 6.24 -7.78
C TRP A 109 -4.19 6.73 -6.77
N LEU A 110 -5.22 5.92 -6.45
CA LEU A 110 -6.20 6.25 -5.40
C LEU A 110 -5.58 6.17 -3.99
N ALA A 111 -4.45 5.46 -3.83
CA ALA A 111 -3.77 5.30 -2.55
C ALA A 111 -2.55 6.22 -2.39
N THR A 112 -2.08 6.88 -3.45
CA THR A 112 -0.84 7.66 -3.49
C THR A 112 -1.06 9.04 -4.13
N CYS A 113 0.01 9.81 -4.26
CA CYS A 113 -0.01 11.08 -5.00
C CYS A 113 0.52 10.95 -6.44
N GLY A 114 0.93 9.76 -6.84
CA GLY A 114 1.42 9.40 -8.17
C GLY A 114 0.70 8.17 -8.74
N ALA A 115 1.39 7.41 -9.57
CA ALA A 115 0.86 6.22 -10.24
C ALA A 115 0.62 5.01 -9.32
N GLY A 116 0.85 5.15 -8.02
CA GLY A 116 0.79 4.05 -7.07
C GLY A 116 2.14 3.43 -6.77
N THR A 117 2.13 2.35 -6.00
CA THR A 117 3.32 1.55 -5.75
C THR A 117 3.25 0.22 -6.51
N ALA A 118 2.38 -0.71 -6.10
CA ALA A 118 2.24 -2.01 -6.78
C ALA A 118 1.65 -1.90 -8.20
N LEU A 119 0.81 -0.91 -8.48
CA LEU A 119 0.24 -0.71 -9.81
C LEU A 119 1.13 0.13 -10.72
N ALA A 120 2.06 0.93 -10.20
CA ALA A 120 2.94 1.76 -11.01
C ALA A 120 3.74 0.98 -12.06
N PRO A 121 4.37 -0.19 -11.77
CA PRO A 121 5.03 -1.01 -12.78
C PRO A 121 4.07 -1.52 -13.87
N ILE A 122 2.81 -1.77 -13.52
CA ILE A 122 1.77 -2.26 -14.45
C ILE A 122 1.42 -1.16 -15.44
N TYR A 123 1.19 0.06 -14.95
CA TYR A 123 0.94 1.22 -15.82
C TYR A 123 2.14 1.55 -16.70
N ALA A 124 3.36 1.42 -16.17
CA ALA A 124 4.57 1.63 -16.94
C ALA A 124 4.72 0.57 -18.05
N ALA A 125 4.38 -0.69 -17.78
CA ALA A 125 4.37 -1.76 -18.77
C ALA A 125 3.33 -1.50 -19.88
N GLN A 126 2.13 -1.11 -19.51
CA GLN A 126 1.05 -0.72 -20.43
C GLN A 126 1.51 0.43 -21.35
N ALA A 127 2.13 1.45 -20.78
CA ALA A 127 2.62 2.62 -21.54
C ALA A 127 3.72 2.24 -22.55
N GLU A 128 4.50 1.18 -22.29
CA GLU A 128 5.49 0.63 -23.22
C GLU A 128 4.93 -0.39 -24.22
N GLY A 129 3.62 -0.64 -24.19
CA GLY A 129 2.99 -1.61 -25.08
C GLY A 129 3.26 -3.07 -24.70
N ILE A 130 3.77 -3.35 -23.49
CA ILE A 130 3.91 -4.70 -22.98
C ILE A 130 2.52 -5.21 -22.58
N ALA A 131 2.09 -6.32 -23.19
CA ALA A 131 0.82 -6.92 -22.86
C ALA A 131 0.83 -7.48 -21.43
N VAL A 132 -0.11 -7.02 -20.61
CA VAL A 132 -0.30 -7.48 -19.22
C VAL A 132 -1.76 -7.84 -18.99
N GLU A 133 -2.02 -8.77 -18.07
CA GLU A 133 -3.33 -9.07 -17.50
C GLU A 133 -3.20 -9.15 -15.98
N VAL A 134 -4.15 -8.58 -15.26
CA VAL A 134 -4.05 -8.46 -13.80
C VAL A 134 -5.19 -9.17 -13.10
N PHE A 135 -4.89 -10.18 -12.29
CA PHE A 135 -5.83 -10.76 -11.34
C PHE A 135 -5.90 -9.88 -10.10
N VAL A 136 -7.06 -9.34 -9.83
CA VAL A 136 -7.34 -8.42 -8.72
C VAL A 136 -8.13 -9.15 -7.65
N SER A 137 -7.53 -9.40 -6.49
CA SER A 137 -8.21 -9.97 -5.34
C SER A 137 -9.20 -8.94 -4.76
N GLU A 138 -10.46 -9.34 -4.54
CA GLU A 138 -11.53 -8.44 -4.07
C GLU A 138 -11.21 -7.72 -2.75
N THR A 139 -10.45 -8.39 -1.88
CA THR A 139 -9.94 -7.84 -0.60
C THR A 139 -11.05 -7.60 0.42
N ARG A 140 -11.76 -8.68 0.80
CA ARG A 140 -12.73 -8.62 1.91
C ARG A 140 -12.05 -8.18 3.22
N PRO A 141 -12.77 -7.51 4.17
CA PRO A 141 -14.19 -7.12 4.09
C PRO A 141 -14.46 -5.79 3.36
N ARG A 142 -13.46 -4.90 3.21
CA ARG A 142 -13.65 -3.54 2.64
C ARG A 142 -13.64 -3.49 1.12
N ASN A 143 -13.28 -4.58 0.46
CA ASN A 143 -13.27 -4.72 -0.99
C ASN A 143 -12.41 -3.68 -1.73
N GLN A 144 -11.21 -3.37 -1.22
CA GLN A 144 -10.29 -2.40 -1.86
C GLN A 144 -9.85 -2.86 -3.26
N GLY A 145 -9.93 -4.16 -3.56
CA GLY A 145 -9.71 -4.66 -4.91
C GLY A 145 -10.66 -4.06 -5.95
N LEU A 146 -11.86 -3.63 -5.55
CA LEU A 146 -12.79 -2.94 -6.44
C LEU A 146 -12.25 -1.57 -6.87
N LEU A 147 -11.52 -0.86 -6.00
CA LEU A 147 -10.81 0.37 -6.36
C LEU A 147 -9.71 0.09 -7.38
N THR A 148 -8.95 -0.99 -7.18
CA THR A 148 -7.92 -1.43 -8.12
C THR A 148 -8.52 -1.80 -9.48
N ALA A 149 -9.62 -2.55 -9.51
CA ALA A 149 -10.31 -2.88 -10.76
C ALA A 149 -10.82 -1.61 -11.48
N TRP A 150 -11.34 -0.63 -10.72
CA TRP A 150 -11.75 0.65 -11.27
C TRP A 150 -10.58 1.42 -11.90
N GLU A 151 -9.43 1.49 -11.21
CA GLU A 151 -8.22 2.13 -11.74
C GLU A 151 -7.72 1.45 -13.02
N LEU A 152 -7.58 0.12 -13.01
CA LEU A 152 -7.11 -0.64 -14.15
C LEU A 152 -8.04 -0.50 -15.35
N ARG A 153 -9.36 -0.49 -15.12
CA ARG A 153 -10.36 -0.21 -16.16
C ARG A 153 -10.15 1.19 -16.75
N ALA A 154 -9.98 2.20 -15.90
CA ALA A 154 -9.77 3.58 -16.34
C ALA A 154 -8.46 3.74 -17.13
N ALA A 155 -7.42 2.95 -16.80
CA ALA A 155 -6.15 2.91 -17.52
C ALA A 155 -6.17 2.02 -18.78
N GLY A 156 -7.26 1.31 -19.07
CA GLY A 156 -7.33 0.37 -20.19
C GLY A 156 -6.49 -0.90 -20.00
N VAL A 157 -6.14 -1.25 -18.75
CA VAL A 157 -5.37 -2.46 -18.43
C VAL A 157 -6.32 -3.66 -18.29
N PRO A 158 -6.13 -4.75 -19.06
CA PRO A 158 -6.89 -5.98 -18.92
C PRO A 158 -6.78 -6.55 -17.50
N HIS A 159 -7.92 -6.85 -16.88
CA HIS A 159 -7.94 -7.37 -15.52
C HIS A 159 -9.15 -8.25 -15.25
N VAL A 160 -9.01 -9.13 -14.26
CA VAL A 160 -10.04 -10.04 -13.78
C VAL A 160 -10.16 -9.87 -12.26
N LEU A 161 -11.37 -9.51 -11.79
CA LEU A 161 -11.67 -9.50 -10.36
C LEU A 161 -11.91 -10.93 -9.88
N ILE A 162 -11.25 -11.33 -8.80
CA ILE A 162 -11.35 -12.66 -8.22
C ILE A 162 -11.73 -12.60 -6.74
N ALA A 163 -12.42 -13.63 -6.26
CA ALA A 163 -12.58 -13.86 -4.82
C ALA A 163 -11.20 -14.08 -4.18
N ASP A 164 -11.01 -13.62 -2.95
CA ASP A 164 -9.70 -13.67 -2.26
C ASP A 164 -9.09 -15.08 -2.24
N ASN A 165 -9.92 -16.10 -1.98
CA ASN A 165 -9.46 -17.49 -1.89
C ASN A 165 -9.16 -18.13 -3.26
N ALA A 166 -9.66 -17.57 -4.37
CA ALA A 166 -9.35 -18.06 -5.71
C ALA A 166 -7.87 -17.86 -6.09
N ALA A 167 -7.17 -16.95 -5.41
CA ALA A 167 -5.76 -16.67 -5.64
C ALA A 167 -4.89 -17.93 -5.57
N GLY A 168 -5.10 -18.78 -4.55
CA GLY A 168 -4.37 -20.04 -4.41
C GLY A 168 -4.57 -21.00 -5.58
N LEU A 169 -5.79 -21.12 -6.09
CA LEU A 169 -6.08 -21.98 -7.24
C LEU A 169 -5.40 -21.50 -8.52
N LEU A 170 -5.44 -20.19 -8.81
CA LEU A 170 -4.82 -19.62 -10.00
C LEU A 170 -3.30 -19.78 -9.96
N LEU A 171 -2.68 -19.55 -8.80
CA LEU A 171 -1.24 -19.79 -8.60
C LEU A 171 -0.89 -21.27 -8.80
N MET A 172 -1.62 -22.18 -8.18
CA MET A 172 -1.42 -23.63 -8.33
C MET A 172 -1.52 -24.09 -9.80
N ARG A 173 -2.36 -23.47 -10.60
CA ARG A 173 -2.52 -23.77 -12.05
C ARG A 173 -1.45 -23.13 -12.93
N GLY A 174 -0.52 -22.34 -12.36
CA GLY A 174 0.46 -21.60 -13.12
C GLY A 174 -0.16 -20.51 -14.02
N GLU A 175 -1.31 -19.97 -13.61
CA GLU A 175 -2.01 -18.88 -14.32
C GLU A 175 -1.51 -17.49 -13.91
N VAL A 176 -0.57 -17.40 -12.97
CA VAL A 176 0.02 -16.16 -12.45
C VAL A 176 1.54 -16.23 -12.59
N ASP A 177 2.13 -15.25 -13.26
CA ASP A 177 3.56 -15.19 -13.50
C ASP A 177 4.31 -14.46 -12.39
N MET A 178 3.65 -13.52 -11.69
CA MET A 178 4.19 -12.77 -10.55
C MET A 178 3.07 -12.19 -9.69
N VAL A 179 3.27 -12.20 -8.37
CA VAL A 179 2.43 -11.46 -7.43
C VAL A 179 3.15 -10.20 -7.01
N ILE A 180 2.45 -9.06 -7.03
CA ILE A 180 2.96 -7.77 -6.58
C ILE A 180 1.92 -7.06 -5.71
N THR A 181 2.29 -6.67 -4.49
CA THR A 181 1.42 -5.95 -3.56
C THR A 181 2.09 -4.73 -2.99
N GLY A 182 1.32 -3.80 -2.41
CA GLY A 182 1.83 -2.74 -1.56
C GLY A 182 2.22 -3.23 -0.17
N ALA A 183 2.52 -2.29 0.72
CA ALA A 183 2.74 -2.52 2.14
C ALA A 183 2.22 -1.36 2.98
N ASP A 184 1.76 -1.66 4.21
CA ASP A 184 1.41 -0.66 5.22
C ASP A 184 2.60 -0.37 6.17
N ARG A 185 3.46 -1.37 6.43
CA ARG A 185 4.71 -1.25 7.19
C ARG A 185 5.68 -2.38 6.83
N ILE A 186 6.95 -2.06 6.73
CA ILE A 186 8.03 -3.03 6.49
C ILE A 186 9.04 -2.88 7.61
N ALA A 187 9.26 -3.95 8.38
CA ALA A 187 10.23 -4.01 9.46
C ALA A 187 11.68 -4.08 8.94
N ALA A 188 12.66 -3.84 9.83
CA ALA A 188 14.07 -3.83 9.49
C ALA A 188 14.57 -5.15 8.88
N ASN A 189 14.01 -6.29 9.30
CA ASN A 189 14.33 -7.62 8.75
C ASN A 189 13.61 -7.93 7.42
N GLY A 190 12.76 -7.02 6.91
CA GLY A 190 11.99 -7.18 5.70
C GLY A 190 10.62 -7.84 5.86
N ASP A 191 10.23 -8.24 7.06
CA ASP A 191 8.86 -8.70 7.34
C ASP A 191 7.89 -7.57 7.03
N THR A 192 6.80 -7.89 6.34
CA THR A 192 5.91 -6.88 5.76
C THR A 192 4.49 -7.04 6.24
N ALA A 193 3.97 -6.03 6.92
CA ALA A 193 2.54 -5.91 7.20
C ALA A 193 1.81 -5.28 6.02
N ASN A 194 0.76 -5.93 5.55
CA ASN A 194 -0.13 -5.43 4.51
C ASN A 194 -1.56 -5.93 4.77
N LYS A 195 -2.49 -5.50 3.95
CA LYS A 195 -3.90 -5.90 4.04
C LYS A 195 -4.02 -7.43 4.21
N VAL A 196 -4.88 -7.84 5.18
CA VAL A 196 -5.15 -9.26 5.48
C VAL A 196 -5.44 -10.05 4.20
N GLY A 197 -4.81 -11.22 4.07
CA GLY A 197 -4.82 -12.06 2.86
C GLY A 197 -3.54 -11.94 2.01
N THR A 198 -2.64 -11.02 2.35
CA THR A 198 -1.33 -10.89 1.69
C THR A 198 -0.44 -12.09 2.00
N TRP A 199 -0.35 -12.49 3.25
CA TRP A 199 0.41 -13.67 3.66
C TRP A 199 -0.06 -14.96 2.98
N LEU A 200 -1.38 -15.19 2.87
CA LEU A 200 -1.93 -16.35 2.16
C LEU A 200 -1.50 -16.37 0.68
N LYS A 201 -1.46 -15.22 0.03
CA LYS A 201 -1.00 -15.11 -1.37
C LYS A 201 0.49 -15.37 -1.49
N ALA A 202 1.30 -14.90 -0.53
CA ALA A 202 2.74 -15.17 -0.50
C ALA A 202 3.04 -16.66 -0.30
N LEU A 203 2.33 -17.35 0.60
CA LEU A 203 2.41 -18.80 0.79
C LEU A 203 2.02 -19.56 -0.48
N ALA A 204 0.91 -19.19 -1.11
CA ALA A 204 0.46 -19.83 -2.35
C ALA A 204 1.43 -19.58 -3.51
N ALA A 205 2.01 -18.38 -3.60
CA ALA A 205 3.02 -18.02 -4.59
C ALA A 205 4.30 -18.87 -4.40
N GLN A 206 4.78 -19.00 -3.15
CA GLN A 206 5.93 -19.85 -2.84
C GLN A 206 5.67 -21.32 -3.22
N ALA A 207 4.51 -21.86 -2.84
CA ALA A 207 4.14 -23.24 -3.15
C ALA A 207 4.03 -23.50 -4.67
N ALA A 208 3.64 -22.48 -5.45
CA ALA A 208 3.52 -22.53 -6.91
C ALA A 208 4.83 -22.17 -7.64
N GLY A 209 5.87 -21.72 -6.93
CA GLY A 209 7.11 -21.24 -7.54
C GLY A 209 6.99 -19.87 -8.24
N ALA A 210 5.91 -19.14 -8.03
CA ALA A 210 5.72 -17.79 -8.55
C ALA A 210 6.42 -16.76 -7.65
N PRO A 211 7.15 -15.77 -8.21
CA PRO A 211 7.79 -14.75 -7.40
C PRO A 211 6.76 -13.80 -6.78
N PHE A 212 6.97 -13.47 -5.50
CA PHE A 212 6.16 -12.52 -4.74
C PHE A 212 6.99 -11.29 -4.41
N TYR A 213 6.54 -10.12 -4.85
CA TYR A 213 7.19 -8.83 -4.61
C TYR A 213 6.31 -7.88 -3.80
N ILE A 214 6.97 -7.07 -3.00
CA ILE A 214 6.38 -5.90 -2.34
C ILE A 214 6.86 -4.65 -3.07
N ALA A 215 5.97 -3.68 -3.30
CA ALA A 215 6.32 -2.37 -3.86
C ALA A 215 5.90 -1.27 -2.87
N ALA A 216 6.86 -0.55 -2.31
CA ALA A 216 6.62 0.43 -1.26
C ALA A 216 7.68 1.53 -1.24
N PRO A 217 7.33 2.79 -0.87
CA PRO A 217 8.26 3.88 -0.70
C PRO A 217 9.07 3.73 0.60
N HIS A 218 10.22 4.41 0.70
CA HIS A 218 11.03 4.45 1.92
C HIS A 218 10.22 4.85 3.16
N SER A 219 9.22 5.71 3.01
CA SER A 219 8.35 6.17 4.10
C SER A 219 7.43 5.08 4.68
N THR A 220 7.44 3.88 4.09
CA THR A 220 6.78 2.66 4.60
C THR A 220 7.76 1.76 5.37
N LEU A 221 9.07 2.03 5.27
CA LEU A 221 10.11 1.27 5.97
C LEU A 221 10.24 1.75 7.41
N ASP A 222 10.17 0.82 8.34
CA ASP A 222 10.32 1.08 9.78
C ASP A 222 11.56 0.36 10.31
N PHE A 223 12.72 1.01 10.17
CA PHE A 223 13.98 0.46 10.66
C PHE A 223 14.11 0.45 12.20
N ALA A 224 13.18 1.10 12.92
CA ALA A 224 13.09 0.99 14.37
C ALA A 224 12.31 -0.25 14.82
N CYS A 225 11.51 -0.85 13.95
CA CYS A 225 10.81 -2.11 14.18
C CYS A 225 11.70 -3.26 13.73
N ALA A 226 12.18 -4.09 14.66
CA ALA A 226 13.16 -5.14 14.35
C ALA A 226 12.58 -6.23 13.42
N ASP A 227 11.37 -6.67 13.69
CA ASP A 227 10.70 -7.77 12.97
C ASP A 227 9.17 -7.60 12.95
N GLY A 228 8.51 -8.46 12.19
CA GLY A 228 7.06 -8.43 12.00
C GLY A 228 6.24 -8.72 13.27
N GLY A 229 6.81 -9.38 14.27
CA GLY A 229 6.12 -9.67 15.54
C GLY A 229 5.88 -8.41 16.38
N ALA A 230 6.67 -7.37 16.15
CA ALA A 230 6.52 -6.08 16.83
C ALA A 230 5.54 -5.12 16.13
N ILE A 231 5.02 -5.46 14.93
CA ILE A 231 4.09 -4.62 14.20
C ILE A 231 2.69 -4.71 14.83
N PRO A 232 2.09 -3.59 15.28
CA PRO A 232 0.73 -3.61 15.81
C PRO A 232 -0.29 -3.88 14.70
N ILE A 233 -1.16 -4.87 14.90
CA ILE A 233 -2.24 -5.21 13.97
C ILE A 233 -3.56 -4.64 14.47
N GLU A 234 -4.19 -3.78 13.67
CA GLU A 234 -5.51 -3.21 13.96
C GLU A 234 -6.59 -4.29 13.88
N ASP A 235 -7.43 -4.40 14.92
CA ASP A 235 -8.73 -5.09 14.85
C ASP A 235 -9.82 -4.03 14.62
N ARG A 236 -10.61 -4.21 13.56
CA ARG A 236 -11.65 -3.25 13.15
C ARG A 236 -13.05 -3.66 13.56
N GLY A 237 -13.16 -4.70 14.37
CA GLY A 237 -14.43 -5.23 14.82
C GLY A 237 -15.22 -5.97 13.73
N GLY A 238 -16.20 -6.77 14.16
CA GLY A 238 -16.90 -7.71 13.28
C GLY A 238 -17.90 -7.10 12.30
N ALA A 239 -18.33 -5.87 12.50
CA ALA A 239 -19.39 -5.24 11.69
C ALA A 239 -19.05 -5.24 10.18
N GLU A 240 -17.82 -4.91 9.80
CA GLU A 240 -17.39 -4.90 8.40
C GLU A 240 -17.38 -6.30 7.76
N VAL A 241 -17.20 -7.35 8.56
CA VAL A 241 -17.25 -8.75 8.09
C VAL A 241 -18.70 -9.20 7.90
N CYS A 242 -19.59 -8.79 8.80
CA CYS A 242 -20.98 -9.19 8.82
C CYS A 242 -21.88 -8.41 7.84
N HIS A 243 -21.40 -7.29 7.31
CA HIS A 243 -22.16 -6.44 6.40
C HIS A 243 -21.40 -6.16 5.11
N VAL A 244 -22.12 -5.79 4.06
CA VAL A 244 -21.55 -5.30 2.80
C VAL A 244 -22.35 -4.12 2.28
N ARG A 245 -21.64 -3.16 1.69
CA ARG A 245 -22.26 -2.06 0.96
C ARG A 245 -22.15 -2.29 -0.54
N GLY A 246 -23.22 -2.00 -1.25
CA GLY A 246 -23.26 -2.12 -2.69
C GLY A 246 -24.34 -1.24 -3.30
N LEU A 247 -24.35 -1.18 -4.64
CA LEU A 247 -25.40 -0.51 -5.39
C LEU A 247 -26.60 -1.45 -5.56
N THR A 248 -27.78 -0.93 -5.32
CA THR A 248 -29.05 -1.59 -5.70
C THR A 248 -29.25 -1.51 -7.21
N PRO A 249 -30.16 -2.31 -7.79
CA PRO A 249 -30.55 -2.15 -9.19
C PRO A 249 -31.08 -0.74 -9.55
N ALA A 250 -31.58 0.00 -8.56
CA ALA A 250 -32.05 1.38 -8.73
C ALA A 250 -30.89 2.41 -8.69
N GLY A 251 -29.65 1.97 -8.36
CA GLY A 251 -28.49 2.85 -8.29
C GLY A 251 -28.25 3.47 -6.90
N ASP A 252 -29.06 3.13 -5.89
CA ASP A 252 -28.88 3.59 -4.52
C ASP A 252 -27.83 2.77 -3.78
N ILE A 253 -27.11 3.39 -2.84
CA ILE A 253 -26.21 2.67 -1.94
C ILE A 253 -27.05 2.02 -0.83
N ALA A 254 -26.92 0.70 -0.69
CA ALA A 254 -27.52 -0.06 0.41
C ALA A 254 -26.45 -0.82 1.20
N GLU A 255 -26.70 -1.00 2.49
CA GLU A 255 -25.95 -1.89 3.36
C GLU A 255 -26.79 -3.14 3.64
N LEU A 256 -26.20 -4.31 3.43
CA LEU A 256 -26.85 -5.61 3.57
C LEU A 256 -26.11 -6.43 4.63
N ALA A 257 -26.88 -7.10 5.50
CA ALA A 257 -26.33 -8.10 6.41
C ALA A 257 -25.98 -9.38 5.63
N LEU A 258 -24.79 -9.89 5.84
CA LEU A 258 -24.29 -11.16 5.26
C LEU A 258 -24.40 -12.32 6.25
N ALA A 259 -24.42 -12.02 7.55
CA ALA A 259 -24.44 -13.01 8.62
C ALA A 259 -25.73 -12.87 9.46
N PRO A 260 -26.18 -13.95 10.13
CA PRO A 260 -27.24 -13.86 11.12
C PRO A 260 -26.93 -12.83 12.21
N THR A 261 -27.98 -12.27 12.81
CA THR A 261 -27.88 -11.38 13.97
C THR A 261 -27.04 -12.06 15.07
N ASP A 262 -26.21 -11.29 15.76
CA ASP A 262 -25.33 -11.74 16.84
C ASP A 262 -24.20 -12.70 16.45
N THR A 263 -23.90 -12.86 15.15
CA THR A 263 -22.74 -13.61 14.69
C THR A 263 -21.44 -12.92 15.20
N ARG A 264 -20.64 -13.67 15.95
CA ARG A 264 -19.30 -13.21 16.36
C ARG A 264 -18.36 -13.25 15.16
N ALA A 265 -17.70 -12.14 14.88
CA ALA A 265 -16.72 -12.04 13.79
C ALA A 265 -15.42 -11.40 14.31
N ALA A 266 -14.29 -11.87 13.79
CA ALA A 266 -12.97 -11.27 13.96
C ALA A 266 -12.59 -10.53 12.68
N ASN A 267 -11.95 -9.37 12.82
CA ASN A 267 -11.60 -8.52 11.69
C ASN A 267 -10.18 -7.93 11.83
N PRO A 268 -9.12 -8.79 11.86
CA PRO A 268 -7.76 -8.29 11.75
C PRO A 268 -7.61 -7.58 10.40
N ALA A 269 -7.17 -6.31 10.43
CA ALA A 269 -7.11 -5.52 9.20
C ALA A 269 -5.90 -5.87 8.33
N PHE A 270 -4.84 -6.40 8.93
CA PHE A 270 -3.56 -6.70 8.30
C PHE A 270 -3.08 -8.08 8.70
N ASP A 271 -2.20 -8.65 7.89
CA ASP A 271 -1.36 -9.78 8.25
C ASP A 271 0.12 -9.45 8.00
N VAL A 272 1.02 -10.25 8.57
CA VAL A 272 2.46 -10.08 8.40
C VAL A 272 2.99 -11.19 7.52
N THR A 273 3.60 -10.81 6.41
CA THR A 273 4.30 -11.72 5.50
C THR A 273 5.78 -11.76 5.89
N PRO A 274 6.32 -12.92 6.30
CA PRO A 274 7.74 -13.07 6.57
C PRO A 274 8.62 -12.76 5.36
N ALA A 275 9.77 -12.12 5.58
CA ALA A 275 10.75 -11.78 4.55
C ALA A 275 11.15 -12.98 3.67
N ALA A 276 11.19 -14.19 4.25
CA ALA A 276 11.51 -15.43 3.55
C ALA A 276 10.52 -15.79 2.43
N LEU A 277 9.29 -15.26 2.44
CA LEU A 277 8.29 -15.45 1.39
C LEU A 277 8.35 -14.36 0.31
N ILE A 278 9.12 -13.29 0.55
CA ILE A 278 9.18 -12.11 -0.31
C ILE A 278 10.47 -12.19 -1.16
N ARG A 279 10.32 -12.34 -2.46
CA ARG A 279 11.44 -12.42 -3.40
C ARG A 279 12.26 -11.12 -3.41
N GLY A 280 11.60 -9.99 -3.25
CA GLY A 280 12.25 -8.69 -3.18
C GLY A 280 11.26 -7.56 -2.90
N ILE A 281 11.81 -6.45 -2.44
CA ILE A 281 11.09 -5.20 -2.20
C ILE A 281 11.54 -4.18 -3.25
N ILE A 282 10.56 -3.63 -3.96
CA ILE A 282 10.73 -2.62 -5.00
C ILE A 282 10.52 -1.26 -4.32
N THR A 283 11.56 -0.44 -4.32
CA THR A 283 11.51 0.91 -3.75
C THR A 283 11.92 1.96 -4.79
N GLU A 284 11.87 3.22 -4.46
CA GLU A 284 12.38 4.29 -5.31
C GLU A 284 13.90 4.23 -5.52
N ARG A 285 14.64 3.49 -4.67
CA ARG A 285 16.10 3.31 -4.78
C ARG A 285 16.52 2.04 -5.52
N GLY A 286 15.57 1.19 -5.89
CA GLY A 286 15.84 -0.05 -6.58
C GLY A 286 15.11 -1.24 -5.99
N ILE A 287 15.59 -2.44 -6.33
CA ILE A 287 15.02 -3.71 -5.85
C ILE A 287 16.08 -4.41 -5.01
N ALA A 288 15.71 -4.82 -3.80
CA ALA A 288 16.56 -5.64 -2.95
C ALA A 288 15.79 -6.88 -2.46
N PRO A 289 16.49 -8.01 -2.19
CA PRO A 289 15.91 -9.09 -1.39
C PRO A 289 15.37 -8.53 -0.07
N ALA A 290 14.23 -9.03 0.41
CA ALA A 290 13.57 -8.46 1.58
C ALA A 290 14.50 -8.43 2.82
N ALA A 291 15.25 -9.49 3.05
CA ALA A 291 16.22 -9.57 4.16
C ALA A 291 17.46 -8.65 3.99
N GLU A 292 17.64 -8.04 2.82
CA GLU A 292 18.81 -7.20 2.48
C GLU A 292 18.42 -5.76 2.18
N LEU A 293 17.22 -5.35 2.55
CA LEU A 293 16.66 -4.04 2.26
C LEU A 293 17.56 -2.89 2.74
N ALA A 294 18.26 -3.09 3.86
CA ALA A 294 19.24 -2.13 4.39
C ALA A 294 20.35 -1.74 3.39
N ARG A 295 20.65 -2.57 2.37
CA ARG A 295 21.61 -2.22 1.32
C ARG A 295 21.20 -1.01 0.50
N LEU A 296 19.92 -0.76 0.34
CA LEU A 296 19.38 0.41 -0.35
C LEU A 296 19.34 1.64 0.56
N TYR A 297 19.45 1.45 1.88
CA TYR A 297 19.31 2.47 2.91
C TYR A 297 20.42 2.37 3.95
N PRO A 298 21.72 2.54 3.54
CA PRO A 298 22.85 2.36 4.44
C PRO A 298 22.87 3.34 5.61
N GLU A 299 22.20 4.49 5.48
CA GLU A 299 22.05 5.48 6.55
C GLU A 299 21.25 4.97 7.76
N HIS A 300 20.51 3.87 7.62
CA HIS A 300 19.73 3.23 8.69
C HIS A 300 20.42 1.98 9.28
N VAL A 301 21.57 1.56 8.73
CA VAL A 301 22.37 0.48 9.28
C VAL A 301 23.19 1.03 10.45
N ARG A 302 22.90 0.57 11.66
CA ARG A 302 23.66 0.92 12.87
C ARG A 302 24.70 -0.13 13.18
#